data_9254c29a94e99000294d8ef39f89d417
#
_entry.id   9254c29a94e99000294d8ef39f89d417
#
_cell.length_a   1.000
_cell.length_b   1.000
_cell.length_c   1.000
_cell.angle_alpha   90.00
_cell.angle_beta   90.00
_cell.angle_gamma   90.00
#
_symmetry.space_group_name_H-M   'P 1'
#
loop_
_entity.id
_entity.type
_entity.pdbx_description
1 polymer ?
#
loop_
_entity_poly.entity_id
_entity_poly.type
_entity_poly.pdbx_seq_one_letter_code
_entity_poly.pdbx_strand_id
1 'polypeptide(L)'
;AAVVAGDPDEVLARIEQCGLTAANNNGSGQIVAAGTLDRLQALRDDPPARARVIPLSVAGAFHTAHMAPARPRLAELAATMTTSDPITRLLSNRDGEVVASGAEYLERLVAQVTTPVRWDLCMDTMRGLGATGLLELPPAKTLTGIAKRNLKGVELFSLNTPDQIDEALAFCQGHAGTTAQEV
;
A
#
# COMPACT_ATOMS: atom_id res chain seq x y z
N ALA A 1 12.76 7.36 -0.82
CA ALA A 1 13.07 7.15 -2.23
C ALA A 1 12.40 5.88 -2.74
N ALA A 2 11.98 5.85 -4.00
CA ALA A 2 11.51 4.63 -4.64
C ALA A 2 12.69 3.91 -5.31
N VAL A 3 12.88 2.64 -5.01
CA VAL A 3 13.79 1.74 -5.72
C VAL A 3 12.98 0.96 -6.74
N VAL A 4 13.33 1.11 -8.02
CA VAL A 4 12.56 0.57 -9.13
C VAL A 4 13.43 -0.35 -9.97
N ALA A 5 12.92 -1.52 -10.30
CA ALA A 5 13.64 -2.63 -10.94
C ALA A 5 14.72 -3.24 -10.01
N GLY A 6 15.60 -4.07 -10.57
CA GLY A 6 16.54 -4.88 -9.80
C GLY A 6 15.91 -6.16 -9.25
N ASP A 7 16.73 -7.02 -8.69
CA ASP A 7 16.27 -8.19 -7.97
C ASP A 7 15.70 -7.78 -6.60
N PRO A 8 14.49 -8.22 -6.21
CA PRO A 8 13.86 -7.78 -4.97
C PRO A 8 14.67 -8.09 -3.71
N ASP A 9 15.32 -9.25 -3.66
CA ASP A 9 16.12 -9.67 -2.48
C ASP A 9 17.40 -8.86 -2.39
N GLU A 10 18.07 -8.57 -3.51
CA GLU A 10 19.23 -7.67 -3.57
C GLU A 10 18.85 -6.25 -3.16
N VAL A 11 17.68 -5.76 -3.60
CA VAL A 11 17.16 -4.45 -3.23
C VAL A 11 16.88 -4.35 -1.73
N LEU A 12 16.21 -5.35 -1.14
CA LEU A 12 15.94 -5.39 0.30
C LEU A 12 17.25 -5.44 1.11
N ALA A 13 18.17 -6.32 0.73
CA ALA A 13 19.48 -6.43 1.39
C ALA A 13 20.26 -5.10 1.33
N ARG A 14 20.24 -4.42 0.19
CA ARG A 14 20.94 -3.13 0.03
C ARG A 14 20.31 -2.01 0.85
N ILE A 15 18.96 -1.96 0.90
CA ILE A 15 18.23 -1.01 1.76
C ILE A 15 18.67 -1.22 3.23
N GLU A 16 18.70 -2.46 3.70
CA GLU A 16 19.12 -2.80 5.06
C GLU A 16 20.59 -2.43 5.32
N GLN A 17 21.51 -2.77 4.41
CA GLN A 17 22.95 -2.41 4.50
C GLN A 17 23.15 -0.90 4.62
N CYS A 18 22.33 -0.10 3.95
CA CYS A 18 22.33 1.35 4.09
C CYS A 18 21.70 1.82 5.42
N GLY A 19 21.21 0.91 6.28
CA GLY A 19 20.49 1.24 7.51
C GLY A 19 19.17 1.96 7.26
N LEU A 20 18.55 1.72 6.12
CA LEU A 20 17.22 2.20 5.73
C LEU A 20 16.16 1.14 6.01
N THR A 21 14.91 1.55 6.00
CA THR A 21 13.76 0.66 6.11
C THR A 21 13.06 0.56 4.74
N ALA A 22 12.70 -0.66 4.32
CA ALA A 22 11.79 -0.89 3.20
C ALA A 22 10.37 -0.52 3.66
N ALA A 23 10.00 0.76 3.57
CA ALA A 23 8.78 1.32 4.11
C ALA A 23 7.51 0.87 3.36
N ASN A 24 7.61 0.63 2.04
CA ASN A 24 6.53 0.07 1.24
C ASN A 24 7.10 -0.99 0.29
N ASN A 25 6.46 -2.16 0.25
CA ASN A 25 6.63 -3.11 -0.83
C ASN A 25 5.39 -3.04 -1.74
N ASN A 26 5.60 -2.56 -2.97
CA ASN A 26 4.54 -2.36 -3.95
C ASN A 26 4.49 -3.49 -5.01
N GLY A 27 5.27 -4.55 -4.81
CA GLY A 27 5.38 -5.64 -5.79
C GLY A 27 6.11 -5.23 -7.07
N SER A 28 6.23 -6.16 -8.01
CA SER A 28 6.83 -5.98 -9.35
C SER A 28 8.06 -5.07 -9.39
N GLY A 29 8.98 -5.29 -8.44
CA GLY A 29 10.25 -4.56 -8.38
C GLY A 29 10.11 -3.09 -8.02
N GLN A 30 9.13 -2.71 -7.23
CA GLN A 30 9.03 -1.37 -6.66
C GLN A 30 8.98 -1.41 -5.13
N ILE A 31 10.05 -0.97 -4.48
CA ILE A 31 10.18 -0.87 -3.03
C ILE A 31 10.49 0.58 -2.66
N VAL A 32 9.85 1.10 -1.64
CA VAL A 32 10.13 2.44 -1.10
C VAL A 32 11.07 2.31 0.09
N ALA A 33 12.27 2.86 -0.05
CA ALA A 33 13.24 2.99 1.03
C ALA A 33 13.02 4.31 1.78
N ALA A 34 13.02 4.25 3.11
CA ALA A 34 12.88 5.42 3.96
C ALA A 34 13.87 5.41 5.13
N GLY A 35 14.29 6.61 5.55
CA GLY A 35 15.24 6.86 6.63
C GLY A 35 15.85 8.25 6.53
N THR A 36 17.09 8.43 6.99
CA THR A 36 17.79 9.72 6.93
C THR A 36 18.23 10.07 5.51
N LEU A 37 18.37 11.36 5.23
CA LEU A 37 18.75 11.84 3.91
C LEU A 37 20.14 11.32 3.48
N ASP A 38 21.11 11.29 4.39
CA ASP A 38 22.46 10.80 4.11
C ASP A 38 22.46 9.33 3.69
N ARG A 39 21.66 8.50 4.36
CA ARG A 39 21.51 7.08 4.02
C ARG A 39 20.79 6.87 2.69
N LEU A 40 19.76 7.69 2.41
CA LEU A 40 19.10 7.69 1.11
C LEU A 40 20.04 8.13 -0.01
N GLN A 41 20.93 9.08 0.27
CA GLN A 41 21.98 9.48 -0.68
C GLN A 41 22.95 8.32 -0.94
N ALA A 42 23.42 7.63 0.11
CA ALA A 42 24.31 6.47 -0.03
C ALA A 42 23.67 5.35 -0.89
N LEU A 43 22.37 5.08 -0.71
CA LEU A 43 21.64 4.12 -1.56
C LEU A 43 21.55 4.59 -3.02
N ARG A 44 21.46 5.90 -3.25
CA ARG A 44 21.39 6.48 -4.59
C ARG A 44 22.72 6.46 -5.30
N ASP A 45 23.83 6.68 -4.56
CA ASP A 45 25.19 6.72 -5.11
C ASP A 45 25.69 5.32 -5.48
N ASP A 46 25.22 4.29 -4.78
CA ASP A 46 25.57 2.90 -5.04
C ASP A 46 24.29 2.02 -5.00
N PRO A 47 23.45 2.09 -6.05
CA PRO A 47 22.19 1.35 -6.12
C PRO A 47 22.43 -0.15 -6.39
N PRO A 48 21.46 -1.02 -6.05
CA PRO A 48 21.48 -2.43 -6.45
C PRO A 48 21.58 -2.59 -7.97
N ALA A 49 22.13 -3.70 -8.40
CA ALA A 49 22.30 -3.99 -9.83
C ALA A 49 20.95 -3.86 -10.58
N ARG A 50 20.97 -3.16 -11.70
CA ARG A 50 19.80 -2.91 -12.56
C ARG A 50 18.65 -2.13 -11.90
N ALA A 51 18.81 -1.67 -10.65
CA ALA A 51 17.84 -0.83 -9.97
C ALA A 51 18.09 0.66 -10.23
N ARG A 52 17.04 1.46 -10.09
CA ARG A 52 17.10 2.92 -10.10
C ARG A 52 16.50 3.45 -8.81
N VAL A 53 17.19 4.39 -8.18
CA VAL A 53 16.74 5.06 -6.95
C VAL A 53 16.20 6.44 -7.32
N ILE A 54 14.90 6.64 -7.11
CA ILE A 54 14.16 7.85 -7.47
C ILE A 54 13.77 8.56 -6.17
N PRO A 55 14.28 9.77 -5.90
CA PRO A 55 13.85 10.56 -4.76
C PRO A 55 12.35 10.83 -4.78
N LEU A 56 11.71 10.78 -3.60
CA LEU A 56 10.31 11.13 -3.43
C LEU A 56 10.19 12.41 -2.60
N SER A 57 9.36 13.34 -3.04
CA SER A 57 9.04 14.57 -2.30
C SER A 57 7.98 14.24 -1.23
N VAL A 58 8.45 13.74 -0.08
CA VAL A 58 7.59 13.38 1.06
C VAL A 58 8.06 14.08 2.32
N ALA A 59 7.14 14.35 3.25
CA ALA A 59 7.41 15.13 4.46
C ALA A 59 8.18 14.35 5.55
N GLY A 60 8.33 13.03 5.44
CA GLY A 60 8.98 12.23 6.49
C GLY A 60 9.16 10.77 6.11
N ALA A 61 9.87 10.05 6.99
CA ALA A 61 10.11 8.61 6.85
C ALA A 61 8.95 7.79 7.46
N PHE A 62 7.76 7.92 6.86
CA PHE A 62 6.58 7.16 7.28
C PHE A 62 6.80 5.66 7.15
N HIS A 63 6.06 4.90 7.93
CA HIS A 63 6.14 3.43 7.98
C HIS A 63 7.51 2.91 8.44
N THR A 64 8.21 3.71 9.27
CA THR A 64 9.50 3.35 9.88
C THR A 64 9.54 3.72 11.35
N ALA A 65 10.57 3.26 12.06
CA ALA A 65 10.82 3.62 13.46
C ALA A 65 10.99 5.13 13.70
N HIS A 66 11.31 5.92 12.67
CA HIS A 66 11.37 7.39 12.77
C HIS A 66 10.02 8.02 13.16
N MET A 67 8.91 7.33 12.89
CA MET A 67 7.57 7.79 13.26
C MET A 67 7.14 7.37 14.68
N ALA A 68 7.99 6.66 15.43
CA ALA A 68 7.67 6.20 16.78
C ALA A 68 7.17 7.31 17.72
N PRO A 69 7.70 8.56 17.70
CA PRO A 69 7.19 9.63 18.55
C PRO A 69 5.73 10.03 18.29
N ALA A 70 5.19 9.76 17.09
CA ALA A 70 3.80 10.08 16.77
C ALA A 70 2.79 9.02 17.25
N ARG A 71 3.25 7.80 17.50
CA ARG A 71 2.40 6.65 17.81
C ARG A 71 1.60 6.81 19.11
N PRO A 72 2.16 7.28 20.24
CA PRO A 72 1.40 7.42 21.50
C PRO A 72 0.21 8.35 21.34
N ARG A 73 0.39 9.52 20.70
CA ARG A 73 -0.69 10.49 20.49
C ARG A 73 -1.80 9.91 19.58
N LEU A 74 -1.43 9.16 18.55
CA LEU A 74 -2.39 8.50 17.69
C LEU A 74 -3.16 7.41 18.47
N ALA A 75 -2.46 6.64 19.33
CA ALA A 75 -3.08 5.62 20.17
C ALA A 75 -4.07 6.22 21.18
N GLU A 76 -3.73 7.35 21.80
CA GLU A 76 -4.63 8.09 22.69
C GLU A 76 -5.91 8.51 21.97
N LEU A 77 -5.80 9.06 20.76
CA LEU A 77 -6.95 9.42 19.95
C LEU A 77 -7.77 8.18 19.57
N ALA A 78 -7.12 7.13 19.11
CA ALA A 78 -7.76 5.88 18.73
C ALA A 78 -8.57 5.26 19.88
N ALA A 79 -8.06 5.35 21.12
CA ALA A 79 -8.76 4.85 22.31
C ALA A 79 -10.10 5.57 22.60
N THR A 80 -10.32 6.75 22.01
CA THR A 80 -11.59 7.50 22.15
C THR A 80 -12.60 7.19 21.03
N MET A 81 -12.20 6.41 20.02
CA MET A 81 -13.03 6.13 18.85
C MET A 81 -13.88 4.89 19.06
N THR A 82 -15.12 4.96 18.60
CA THR A 82 -15.98 3.79 18.48
C THR A 82 -15.83 3.22 17.07
N THR A 83 -15.66 1.91 16.96
CA THR A 83 -15.54 1.20 15.70
C THR A 83 -16.74 0.29 15.46
N SER A 84 -17.00 -0.02 14.20
CA SER A 84 -17.91 -1.08 13.77
C SER A 84 -17.15 -2.08 12.92
N ASP A 85 -17.58 -3.32 12.93
CA ASP A 85 -16.97 -4.34 12.07
C ASP A 85 -17.29 -4.06 10.60
N PRO A 86 -16.36 -4.34 9.69
CA PRO A 86 -16.55 -4.11 8.27
C PRO A 86 -17.67 -4.99 7.69
N ILE A 87 -18.58 -4.39 6.95
CA ILE A 87 -19.62 -5.12 6.18
C ILE A 87 -19.11 -5.58 4.80
N THR A 88 -17.97 -5.06 4.37
CA THR A 88 -17.26 -5.43 3.14
C THR A 88 -15.85 -5.89 3.50
N ARG A 89 -15.29 -6.85 2.76
CA ARG A 89 -13.94 -7.33 3.01
C ARG A 89 -12.94 -6.18 3.00
N LEU A 90 -12.28 -5.98 4.13
CA LEU A 90 -11.30 -4.92 4.36
C LEU A 90 -9.91 -5.54 4.49
N LEU A 91 -8.98 -5.14 3.63
CA LEU A 91 -7.61 -5.64 3.67
C LEU A 91 -6.71 -4.73 4.51
N SER A 92 -5.76 -5.33 5.21
CA SER A 92 -4.74 -4.61 5.97
C SER A 92 -3.44 -4.48 5.19
N ASN A 93 -2.89 -3.27 5.12
CA ASN A 93 -1.57 -3.01 4.54
C ASN A 93 -0.41 -3.63 5.34
N ARG A 94 -0.66 -4.14 6.56
CA ARG A 94 0.37 -4.78 7.37
C ARG A 94 0.83 -6.11 6.77
N ASP A 95 -0.13 -6.89 6.30
CA ASP A 95 0.07 -8.30 5.92
C ASP A 95 -0.79 -8.75 4.72
N GLY A 96 -1.64 -7.87 4.18
CA GLY A 96 -2.57 -8.19 3.09
C GLY A 96 -3.77 -9.02 3.51
N GLU A 97 -3.94 -9.31 4.79
CA GLU A 97 -5.05 -10.15 5.28
C GLU A 97 -6.37 -9.40 5.36
N VAL A 98 -7.47 -10.16 5.27
CA VAL A 98 -8.81 -9.65 5.52
C VAL A 98 -9.00 -9.49 7.03
N VAL A 99 -9.40 -8.29 7.45
CA VAL A 99 -9.67 -7.98 8.86
C VAL A 99 -11.18 -7.90 9.06
N ALA A 100 -11.70 -8.72 9.97
CA ALA A 100 -13.12 -8.82 10.27
C ALA A 100 -13.56 -7.90 11.43
N SER A 101 -12.63 -7.44 12.27
CA SER A 101 -12.93 -6.60 13.43
C SER A 101 -12.50 -5.15 13.18
N GLY A 102 -13.43 -4.21 13.38
CA GLY A 102 -13.14 -2.78 13.32
C GLY A 102 -12.18 -2.32 14.41
N ALA A 103 -12.27 -2.91 15.61
CA ALA A 103 -11.33 -2.62 16.71
C ALA A 103 -9.91 -3.07 16.35
N GLU A 104 -9.75 -4.30 15.85
CA GLU A 104 -8.45 -4.79 15.37
C GLU A 104 -7.91 -3.92 14.24
N TYR A 105 -8.76 -3.50 13.30
CA TYR A 105 -8.31 -2.63 12.19
C TYR A 105 -7.79 -1.29 12.70
N LEU A 106 -8.44 -0.70 13.70
CA LEU A 106 -7.98 0.55 14.33
C LEU A 106 -6.60 0.37 15.00
N GLU A 107 -6.38 -0.75 15.71
CA GLU A 107 -5.06 -1.08 16.28
C GLU A 107 -3.99 -1.23 15.19
N ARG A 108 -4.33 -1.90 14.08
CA ARG A 108 -3.45 -2.04 12.91
C ARG A 108 -3.10 -0.68 12.29
N LEU A 109 -4.05 0.25 12.18
CA LEU A 109 -3.82 1.61 11.69
C LEU A 109 -2.85 2.39 12.59
N VAL A 110 -3.01 2.31 13.90
CA VAL A 110 -2.08 2.93 14.87
C VAL A 110 -0.68 2.36 14.74
N ALA A 111 -0.56 1.04 14.57
CA ALA A 111 0.74 0.40 14.37
C ALA A 111 1.37 0.74 13.01
N GLN A 112 0.55 0.95 11.96
CA GLN A 112 1.00 1.14 10.58
C GLN A 112 1.88 2.37 10.39
N VAL A 113 1.79 3.38 11.25
CA VAL A 113 2.65 4.59 11.19
C VAL A 113 4.13 4.23 11.32
N THR A 114 4.44 3.14 12.03
CA THR A 114 5.80 2.68 12.33
C THR A 114 6.17 1.36 11.64
N THR A 115 5.25 0.75 10.90
CA THR A 115 5.45 -0.56 10.27
C THR A 115 5.32 -0.47 8.75
N PRO A 116 6.10 -1.27 8.00
CA PRO A 116 6.04 -1.27 6.55
C PRO A 116 4.66 -1.58 5.98
N VAL A 117 4.40 -1.02 4.80
CA VAL A 117 3.22 -1.30 3.98
C VAL A 117 3.53 -2.46 3.04
N ARG A 118 2.72 -3.52 3.11
CA ARG A 118 2.79 -4.71 2.27
C ARG A 118 1.66 -4.68 1.23
N TRP A 119 1.73 -3.69 0.33
CA TRP A 119 0.75 -3.57 -0.76
C TRP A 119 0.82 -4.74 -1.75
N ASP A 120 2.00 -5.34 -1.90
CA ASP A 120 2.22 -6.58 -2.62
C ASP A 120 1.29 -7.70 -2.13
N LEU A 121 1.21 -7.93 -0.83
CA LEU A 121 0.35 -8.94 -0.22
C LEU A 121 -1.14 -8.60 -0.36
N CYS A 122 -1.51 -7.32 -0.27
CA CYS A 122 -2.89 -6.89 -0.54
C CYS A 122 -3.32 -7.27 -1.97
N MET A 123 -2.45 -7.03 -2.96
CA MET A 123 -2.75 -7.40 -4.35
C MET A 123 -2.82 -8.92 -4.55
N ASP A 124 -1.97 -9.69 -3.87
CA ASP A 124 -2.05 -11.14 -3.89
C ASP A 124 -3.37 -11.65 -3.32
N THR A 125 -3.81 -11.08 -2.20
CA THR A 125 -5.11 -11.40 -1.61
C THR A 125 -6.27 -11.00 -2.53
N MET A 126 -6.24 -9.80 -3.15
CA MET A 126 -7.26 -9.39 -4.13
C MET A 126 -7.35 -10.39 -5.29
N ARG A 127 -6.21 -10.86 -5.79
CA ARG A 127 -6.15 -11.89 -6.84
C ARG A 127 -6.75 -13.21 -6.35
N GLY A 128 -6.39 -13.65 -5.16
CA GLY A 128 -6.91 -14.87 -4.53
C GLY A 128 -8.42 -14.82 -4.28
N LEU A 129 -8.97 -13.64 -4.03
CA LEU A 129 -10.40 -13.39 -3.89
C LEU A 129 -11.15 -13.26 -5.24
N GLY A 130 -10.45 -13.35 -6.36
CA GLY A 130 -11.05 -13.28 -7.69
C GLY A 130 -11.47 -11.87 -8.10
N ALA A 131 -10.80 -10.82 -7.61
CA ALA A 131 -11.08 -9.44 -8.04
C ALA A 131 -10.87 -9.28 -9.55
N THR A 132 -11.89 -8.81 -10.26
CA THR A 132 -11.88 -8.57 -11.72
C THR A 132 -11.70 -7.10 -12.06
N GLY A 133 -12.02 -6.19 -11.15
CA GLY A 133 -11.87 -4.75 -11.29
C GLY A 133 -11.25 -4.10 -10.06
N LEU A 134 -10.46 -3.04 -10.26
CA LEU A 134 -9.91 -2.18 -9.21
C LEU A 134 -10.24 -0.72 -9.52
N LEU A 135 -11.05 -0.12 -8.67
CA LEU A 135 -11.36 1.31 -8.69
C LEU A 135 -10.47 2.04 -7.68
N GLU A 136 -9.70 3.01 -8.14
CA GLU A 136 -8.94 3.90 -7.26
C GLU A 136 -9.67 5.23 -7.10
N LEU A 137 -9.93 5.63 -5.85
CA LEU A 137 -10.54 6.92 -5.51
C LEU A 137 -9.51 8.06 -5.52
N PRO A 138 -9.96 9.33 -5.65
CA PRO A 138 -9.06 10.48 -5.71
C PRO A 138 -8.16 10.62 -4.45
N PRO A 139 -6.89 11.03 -4.64
CA PRO A 139 -6.18 11.30 -5.89
C PRO A 139 -5.68 10.01 -6.55
N ALA A 140 -6.32 9.63 -7.66
CA ALA A 140 -6.06 8.35 -8.33
C ALA A 140 -4.89 8.45 -9.34
N LYS A 141 -4.39 7.29 -9.77
CA LYS A 141 -3.32 6.93 -10.73
C LYS A 141 -2.08 6.31 -10.06
N THR A 142 -1.93 6.39 -8.75
CA THR A 142 -0.80 5.76 -8.04
C THR A 142 -1.00 4.26 -7.90
N LEU A 143 -2.12 3.87 -7.28
CA LEU A 143 -2.42 2.45 -7.03
C LEU A 143 -2.78 1.71 -8.32
N THR A 144 -3.55 2.32 -9.22
CA THR A 144 -3.82 1.75 -10.55
C THR A 144 -2.53 1.60 -11.36
N GLY A 145 -1.59 2.54 -11.26
CA GLY A 145 -0.27 2.42 -11.89
C GLY A 145 0.56 1.24 -11.35
N ILE A 146 0.46 0.95 -10.06
CA ILE A 146 1.09 -0.21 -9.43
C ILE A 146 0.34 -1.50 -9.83
N ALA A 147 -1.00 -1.49 -9.75
CA ALA A 147 -1.86 -2.62 -10.09
C ALA A 147 -1.67 -3.08 -11.53
N LYS A 148 -1.49 -2.16 -12.49
CA LYS A 148 -1.23 -2.47 -13.90
C LYS A 148 -0.05 -3.44 -14.10
N ARG A 149 0.95 -3.36 -13.22
CA ARG A 149 2.13 -4.25 -13.29
C ARG A 149 1.92 -5.57 -12.55
N ASN A 150 1.11 -5.56 -11.49
CA ASN A 150 0.96 -6.68 -10.57
C ASN A 150 -0.31 -7.51 -10.81
N LEU A 151 -1.45 -6.86 -11.08
CA LEU A 151 -2.77 -7.50 -11.24
C LEU A 151 -3.11 -7.68 -12.72
N LYS A 152 -2.42 -8.62 -13.38
CA LYS A 152 -2.71 -8.92 -14.79
C LYS A 152 -4.11 -9.49 -14.95
N GLY A 153 -4.86 -8.95 -15.93
CA GLY A 153 -6.23 -9.36 -16.22
C GLY A 153 -7.30 -8.69 -15.35
N VAL A 154 -6.92 -7.86 -14.38
CA VAL A 154 -7.84 -7.01 -13.61
C VAL A 154 -8.03 -5.69 -14.34
N GLU A 155 -9.27 -5.28 -14.55
CA GLU A 155 -9.59 -3.98 -15.14
C GLU A 155 -9.34 -2.87 -14.12
N LEU A 156 -8.89 -1.71 -14.58
CA LEU A 156 -8.46 -0.61 -13.72
C LEU A 156 -9.22 0.66 -14.07
N PHE A 157 -9.78 1.31 -13.07
CA PHE A 157 -10.41 2.61 -13.20
C PHE A 157 -9.84 3.61 -12.17
N SER A 158 -9.47 4.80 -12.64
CA SER A 158 -8.96 5.89 -11.79
C SER A 158 -9.99 7.02 -11.76
N LEU A 159 -10.76 7.12 -10.68
CA LEU A 159 -11.70 8.22 -10.47
C LEU A 159 -10.93 9.45 -9.95
N ASN A 160 -10.93 10.55 -10.67
CA ASN A 160 -10.26 11.78 -10.26
C ASN A 160 -11.19 13.00 -10.16
N THR A 161 -12.25 13.03 -10.96
CA THR A 161 -13.14 14.20 -11.10
C THR A 161 -14.60 13.79 -11.01
N PRO A 162 -15.50 14.69 -10.57
CA PRO A 162 -16.91 14.38 -10.41
C PRO A 162 -17.63 13.95 -11.70
N ASP A 163 -17.19 14.43 -12.86
CA ASP A 163 -17.74 14.05 -14.16
C ASP A 163 -17.51 12.59 -14.54
N GLN A 164 -16.59 11.91 -13.86
CA GLN A 164 -16.31 10.48 -14.04
C GLN A 164 -17.18 9.55 -13.15
N ILE A 165 -18.07 10.11 -12.34
CA ILE A 165 -18.86 9.31 -11.37
C ILE A 165 -19.74 8.27 -12.08
N ASP A 166 -20.42 8.66 -13.16
CA ASP A 166 -21.31 7.73 -13.89
C ASP A 166 -20.51 6.58 -14.51
N GLU A 167 -19.31 6.85 -15.03
CA GLU A 167 -18.41 5.81 -15.57
C GLU A 167 -17.91 4.90 -14.45
N ALA A 168 -17.57 5.47 -13.27
CA ALA A 168 -17.15 4.69 -12.10
C ALA A 168 -18.27 3.77 -11.58
N LEU A 169 -19.51 4.26 -11.57
CA LEU A 169 -20.69 3.45 -11.20
C LEU A 169 -20.89 2.30 -12.19
N ALA A 170 -20.80 2.57 -13.49
CA ALA A 170 -20.92 1.55 -14.52
C ALA A 170 -19.78 0.52 -14.40
N PHE A 171 -18.55 0.95 -14.11
CA PHE A 171 -17.42 0.09 -13.82
C PHE A 171 -17.72 -0.83 -12.62
N CYS A 172 -18.17 -0.28 -11.49
CA CYS A 172 -18.52 -1.07 -10.33
C CYS A 172 -19.62 -2.09 -10.62
N GLN A 173 -20.66 -1.72 -11.39
CA GLN A 173 -21.73 -2.62 -11.80
C GLN A 173 -21.22 -3.76 -12.68
N GLY A 174 -20.30 -3.49 -13.59
CA GLY A 174 -19.70 -4.50 -14.46
C GLY A 174 -18.84 -5.53 -13.69
N HIS A 175 -18.33 -5.16 -12.53
CA HIS A 175 -17.49 -6.00 -11.67
C HIS A 175 -18.17 -6.45 -10.37
N ALA A 176 -19.41 -6.00 -10.12
CA ALA A 176 -20.21 -6.54 -9.04
C ALA A 176 -20.46 -8.02 -9.34
N GLY A 177 -19.82 -8.91 -8.60
CA GLY A 177 -20.05 -10.34 -8.72
C GLY A 177 -21.55 -10.61 -8.60
N THR A 178 -22.04 -11.59 -9.34
CA THR A 178 -23.39 -12.12 -9.13
C THR A 178 -23.46 -12.52 -7.66
N THR A 179 -24.23 -11.79 -6.86
CA THR A 179 -24.58 -12.23 -5.52
C THR A 179 -25.10 -13.64 -5.69
N ALA A 180 -24.34 -14.63 -5.22
CA ALA A 180 -24.90 -15.97 -5.05
C ALA A 180 -26.12 -15.77 -4.17
N GLN A 181 -27.30 -15.91 -4.76
CA GLN A 181 -28.55 -15.97 -4.02
C GLN A 181 -28.36 -17.07 -3.00
N GLU A 182 -28.48 -16.69 -1.75
CA GLU A 182 -28.58 -17.61 -0.63
C GLU A 182 -29.61 -18.70 -0.99
N VAL A 183 -29.15 -19.94 -0.96
CA VAL A 183 -30.01 -21.14 -0.88
C VAL A 183 -29.94 -21.64 0.55
#